data_f68398d78d11b052b8839bb69c4376f5
#
_entry.id   f68398d78d11b052b8839bb69c4376f5
#
_cell.length_a   1.000
_cell.length_b   1.000
_cell.length_c   1.000
_cell.angle_alpha   90.00
_cell.angle_beta   90.00
_cell.angle_gamma   90.00
#
_symmetry.space_group_name_H-M   'P 1'
#
loop_
_entity.id
_entity.type
_entity.pdbx_description
1 polymer ?
#
loop_
_entity_poly.entity_id
_entity_poly.type
_entity_poly.pdbx_seq_one_letter_code
_entity_poly.pdbx_strand_id
1 'polypeptide(L)'
;MALLLRENDVEKVLNYREVYDSLVRAFKQLNSGIAANTKRVRTSYHGSVLTYQAGGIDSYLGFKVFLKGSFISMLFDENGELLLITEADLLTRIRTGVISVIAADYLAKPSYSHITVIGLGRQGQFQVRAFHELKKGVTIKVFSKEKLELEVKQLLKDGFNVIKAKDYRDACKDAEVIVTVTNSKDPFLKSEFLEKGVHVNAMGSNLPERVELFPEVLKVASLIVVEDLQQAKEEAGDLILADKMKMLDWDKVVPISSIIDGQIKRKSEDEITVFKSLGIGLEDVAVMKVLYEKAKKIGLGTEIVVRGRWSPESEKK
;
A
#
# COMPACT_ATOMS: atom_id res chain seq x y z
N MET A 1 -24.03 -18.51 -2.68
CA MET A 1 -23.68 -17.95 -4.01
C MET A 1 -22.60 -16.88 -3.79
N ALA A 2 -21.59 -16.85 -4.65
CA ALA A 2 -20.52 -15.86 -4.61
C ALA A 2 -20.82 -14.71 -5.58
N LEU A 3 -20.28 -13.54 -5.30
CA LEU A 3 -20.31 -12.41 -6.23
C LEU A 3 -19.06 -12.41 -7.11
N LEU A 4 -19.22 -12.15 -8.40
CA LEU A 4 -18.15 -11.78 -9.31
C LEU A 4 -18.20 -10.27 -9.56
N LEU A 5 -17.14 -9.55 -9.20
CA LEU A 5 -16.99 -8.12 -9.43
C LEU A 5 -15.84 -7.84 -10.41
N ARG A 6 -16.07 -6.94 -11.34
CA ARG A 6 -15.07 -6.43 -12.29
C ARG A 6 -14.57 -5.06 -11.87
N GLU A 7 -13.51 -4.57 -12.48
CA GLU A 7 -12.92 -3.25 -12.14
C GLU A 7 -13.95 -2.11 -12.14
N ASN A 8 -14.89 -2.10 -13.09
CA ASN A 8 -15.97 -1.09 -13.13
C ASN A 8 -16.93 -1.18 -11.94
N ASP A 9 -17.09 -2.35 -11.34
CA ASP A 9 -17.90 -2.54 -10.15
C ASP A 9 -17.12 -2.07 -8.91
N VAL A 10 -15.84 -2.39 -8.86
CA VAL A 10 -14.90 -1.93 -7.82
C VAL A 10 -14.88 -0.40 -7.76
N GLU A 11 -14.79 0.28 -8.92
CA GLU A 11 -14.79 1.74 -9.03
C GLU A 11 -16.06 2.39 -8.47
N LYS A 12 -17.23 1.78 -8.68
CA LYS A 12 -18.51 2.29 -8.16
C LYS A 12 -18.67 2.14 -6.64
N VAL A 13 -17.95 1.19 -6.05
CA VAL A 13 -18.18 0.78 -4.64
C VAL A 13 -17.15 1.35 -3.70
N LEU A 14 -15.85 1.27 -4.04
CA LEU A 14 -14.78 1.65 -3.14
C LEU A 14 -14.63 3.17 -3.04
N ASN A 15 -14.52 3.66 -1.81
CA ASN A 15 -14.08 5.02 -1.53
C ASN A 15 -12.90 5.03 -0.57
N TYR A 16 -12.09 6.08 -0.63
CA TYR A 16 -10.84 6.18 0.13
C TYR A 16 -11.04 6.18 1.64
N ARG A 17 -12.12 6.81 2.16
CA ARG A 17 -12.36 6.88 3.61
C ARG A 17 -12.70 5.53 4.22
N GLU A 18 -13.58 4.77 3.59
CA GLU A 18 -13.93 3.43 4.10
C GLU A 18 -12.76 2.46 4.01
N VAL A 19 -11.93 2.58 2.96
CA VAL A 19 -10.67 1.81 2.84
C VAL A 19 -9.70 2.20 3.95
N TYR A 20 -9.57 3.50 4.26
CA TYR A 20 -8.75 3.98 5.37
C TYR A 20 -9.19 3.37 6.70
N ASP A 21 -10.47 3.48 7.02
CA ASP A 21 -11.01 2.98 8.29
C ASP A 21 -10.86 1.45 8.41
N SER A 22 -11.04 0.72 7.30
CA SER A 22 -10.86 -0.73 7.25
C SER A 22 -9.39 -1.14 7.46
N LEU A 23 -8.44 -0.45 6.83
CA LEU A 23 -7.01 -0.73 7.01
C LEU A 23 -6.54 -0.41 8.44
N VAL A 24 -6.95 0.71 9.01
CA VAL A 24 -6.63 1.04 10.41
C VAL A 24 -7.16 -0.06 11.35
N ARG A 25 -8.39 -0.52 11.15
CA ARG A 25 -8.95 -1.63 11.93
C ARG A 25 -8.16 -2.91 11.74
N ALA A 26 -7.78 -3.25 10.51
CA ALA A 26 -7.03 -4.46 10.20
C ALA A 26 -5.66 -4.49 10.91
N PHE A 27 -4.93 -3.39 10.89
CA PHE A 27 -3.64 -3.31 11.58
C PHE A 27 -3.77 -3.31 13.11
N LYS A 28 -4.83 -2.74 13.69
CA LYS A 28 -5.11 -2.88 15.13
C LYS A 28 -5.39 -4.33 15.49
N GLN A 29 -6.18 -5.04 14.70
CA GLN A 29 -6.45 -6.45 14.94
C GLN A 29 -5.21 -7.32 14.72
N LEU A 30 -4.34 -6.98 13.76
CA LEU A 30 -3.06 -7.67 13.58
C LEU A 30 -2.17 -7.51 14.82
N ASN A 31 -2.10 -6.31 15.38
CA ASN A 31 -1.33 -6.05 16.60
C ASN A 31 -1.87 -6.81 17.82
N SER A 32 -3.19 -7.01 17.89
CA SER A 32 -3.85 -7.78 18.95
C SER A 32 -3.84 -9.29 18.71
N GLY A 33 -3.27 -9.78 17.61
CA GLY A 33 -3.20 -11.20 17.28
C GLY A 33 -4.51 -11.85 16.83
N ILE A 34 -5.55 -11.04 16.50
CA ILE A 34 -6.86 -11.52 16.02
C ILE A 34 -7.06 -11.40 14.52
N ALA A 35 -6.14 -10.77 13.81
CA ALA A 35 -6.04 -10.82 12.35
C ALA A 35 -4.82 -11.64 11.94
N ALA A 36 -4.83 -12.16 10.72
CA ALA A 36 -3.77 -12.98 10.19
C ALA A 36 -3.20 -12.38 8.89
N ASN A 37 -1.90 -12.53 8.70
CA ASN A 37 -1.22 -12.22 7.46
C ASN A 37 -0.25 -13.34 7.12
N THR A 38 -0.19 -13.74 5.85
CA THR A 38 0.82 -14.67 5.38
C THR A 38 1.88 -13.94 4.57
N LYS A 39 3.11 -14.40 4.71
CA LYS A 39 4.22 -13.94 3.87
C LYS A 39 3.87 -14.13 2.39
N ARG A 40 4.29 -13.19 1.55
CA ARG A 40 4.15 -13.29 0.10
C ARG A 40 4.91 -14.50 -0.44
N VAL A 41 4.27 -15.26 -1.33
CA VAL A 41 4.86 -16.42 -2.00
C VAL A 41 4.98 -16.14 -3.49
N ARG A 42 6.10 -16.51 -4.08
CA ARG A 42 6.39 -16.38 -5.51
C ARG A 42 6.78 -17.73 -6.10
N THR A 43 6.09 -18.10 -7.17
CA THR A 43 6.39 -19.31 -7.96
C THR A 43 6.86 -18.87 -9.34
N SER A 44 8.10 -19.19 -9.68
CA SER A 44 8.70 -18.83 -10.96
C SER A 44 8.63 -20.00 -11.93
N TYR A 45 8.18 -19.74 -13.16
CA TYR A 45 8.12 -20.72 -14.23
C TYR A 45 8.25 -20.05 -15.61
N HIS A 46 9.19 -20.50 -16.43
CA HIS A 46 9.47 -19.95 -17.77
C HIS A 46 9.49 -18.40 -17.84
N GLY A 47 10.21 -17.77 -16.92
CA GLY A 47 10.34 -16.30 -16.87
C GLY A 47 9.09 -15.55 -16.39
N SER A 48 8.05 -16.26 -16.00
CA SER A 48 6.86 -15.70 -15.37
C SER A 48 6.90 -15.96 -13.86
N VAL A 49 6.39 -15.00 -13.07
CA VAL A 49 6.34 -15.11 -11.61
C VAL A 49 4.89 -14.95 -11.17
N LEU A 50 4.28 -16.07 -10.77
CA LEU A 50 3.00 -16.06 -10.08
C LEU A 50 3.24 -15.65 -8.63
N THR A 51 2.59 -14.61 -8.19
CA THR A 51 2.70 -14.12 -6.82
C THR A 51 1.35 -14.21 -6.12
N TYR A 52 1.33 -14.68 -4.87
CA TYR A 52 0.13 -14.66 -4.05
C TYR A 52 0.45 -14.29 -2.61
N GLN A 53 -0.55 -13.73 -1.95
CA GLN A 53 -0.52 -13.34 -0.54
C GLN A 53 -1.92 -13.44 0.04
N ALA A 54 -2.02 -13.87 1.30
CA ALA A 54 -3.29 -14.11 1.95
C ALA A 54 -3.35 -13.42 3.32
N GLY A 55 -4.55 -13.29 3.84
CA GLY A 55 -4.81 -12.72 5.16
C GLY A 55 -6.18 -13.12 5.68
N GLY A 56 -6.45 -12.72 6.92
CA GLY A 56 -7.73 -12.93 7.57
C GLY A 56 -8.05 -11.80 8.53
N ILE A 57 -9.31 -11.36 8.53
CA ILE A 57 -9.82 -10.31 9.41
C ILE A 57 -11.30 -10.57 9.70
N ASP A 58 -11.70 -10.34 10.95
CA ASP A 58 -13.04 -10.67 11.44
C ASP A 58 -13.35 -12.15 11.16
N SER A 59 -14.42 -12.47 10.44
CA SER A 59 -14.76 -13.83 10.01
C SER A 59 -14.43 -14.09 8.53
N TYR A 60 -13.54 -13.31 7.93
CA TYR A 60 -13.18 -13.40 6.52
C TYR A 60 -11.74 -13.84 6.33
N LEU A 61 -11.54 -14.76 5.38
CA LEU A 61 -10.24 -15.16 4.88
C LEU A 61 -10.18 -14.90 3.38
N GLY A 62 -9.02 -14.57 2.87
CA GLY A 62 -8.91 -14.31 1.44
C GLY A 62 -7.48 -14.24 0.97
N PHE A 63 -7.34 -14.15 -0.34
CA PHE A 63 -6.04 -14.01 -0.97
C PHE A 63 -6.12 -13.21 -2.27
N LYS A 64 -4.98 -12.66 -2.63
CA LYS A 64 -4.75 -12.06 -3.94
C LYS A 64 -3.67 -12.82 -4.68
N VAL A 65 -3.92 -13.03 -5.97
CA VAL A 65 -2.97 -13.57 -6.93
C VAL A 65 -2.68 -12.53 -7.99
N PHE A 66 -1.43 -12.42 -8.42
CA PHE A 66 -1.12 -11.62 -9.60
C PHE A 66 -0.02 -12.25 -10.46
N LEU A 67 -0.17 -12.05 -11.76
CA LEU A 67 0.72 -12.53 -12.80
C LEU A 67 0.71 -11.53 -13.97
N LYS A 68 1.87 -11.00 -14.36
CA LYS A 68 2.02 -10.13 -15.55
C LYS A 68 0.98 -9.00 -15.65
N GLY A 69 0.63 -8.38 -14.52
CA GLY A 69 -0.31 -7.26 -14.47
C GLY A 69 -1.79 -7.62 -14.34
N SER A 70 -2.14 -8.91 -14.33
CA SER A 70 -3.48 -9.38 -13.95
C SER A 70 -3.53 -9.61 -12.44
N PHE A 71 -4.53 -9.02 -11.79
CA PHE A 71 -4.76 -9.14 -10.35
C PHE A 71 -6.15 -9.71 -10.12
N ILE A 72 -6.22 -10.84 -9.41
CA ILE A 72 -7.48 -11.48 -9.02
C ILE A 72 -7.43 -11.77 -7.53
N SER A 73 -8.54 -11.55 -6.87
CA SER A 73 -8.68 -11.81 -5.43
C SER A 73 -9.93 -12.63 -5.14
N MET A 74 -9.85 -13.44 -4.08
CA MET A 74 -10.96 -14.23 -3.58
C MET A 74 -11.15 -14.02 -2.09
N LEU A 75 -12.43 -13.97 -1.65
CA LEU A 75 -12.82 -13.84 -0.26
C LEU A 75 -13.73 -15.00 0.13
N PHE A 76 -13.47 -15.56 1.30
CA PHE A 76 -14.24 -16.65 1.92
C PHE A 76 -14.70 -16.23 3.32
N ASP A 77 -15.76 -16.83 3.80
CA ASP A 77 -16.10 -16.78 5.23
C ASP A 77 -15.35 -17.88 6.03
N GLU A 78 -15.51 -17.85 7.34
CA GLU A 78 -14.90 -18.83 8.26
C GLU A 78 -15.40 -20.27 8.08
N ASN A 79 -16.54 -20.49 7.40
CA ASN A 79 -17.08 -21.80 7.10
C ASN A 79 -16.54 -22.38 5.78
N GLY A 80 -15.72 -21.60 5.06
CA GLY A 80 -15.14 -21.96 3.78
C GLY A 80 -16.05 -21.72 2.58
N GLU A 81 -17.12 -20.95 2.76
CA GLU A 81 -17.98 -20.53 1.64
C GLU A 81 -17.30 -19.41 0.86
N LEU A 82 -17.20 -19.58 -0.46
CA LEU A 82 -16.71 -18.53 -1.35
C LEU A 82 -17.75 -17.39 -1.42
N LEU A 83 -17.34 -16.18 -1.10
CA LEU A 83 -18.18 -14.99 -1.06
C LEU A 83 -17.97 -14.06 -2.26
N LEU A 84 -16.70 -13.89 -2.67
CA LEU A 84 -16.31 -12.93 -3.70
C LEU A 84 -15.18 -13.48 -4.57
N ILE A 85 -15.31 -13.27 -5.87
CA ILE A 85 -14.19 -13.24 -6.81
C ILE A 85 -14.16 -11.83 -7.40
N THR A 86 -13.02 -11.16 -7.41
CA THR A 86 -12.91 -9.80 -7.95
C THR A 86 -11.64 -9.59 -8.76
N GLU A 87 -11.76 -8.83 -9.85
CA GLU A 87 -10.62 -8.15 -10.43
C GLU A 87 -10.09 -7.16 -9.40
N ALA A 88 -8.78 -7.01 -9.24
CA ALA A 88 -8.20 -6.37 -8.07
C ALA A 88 -7.06 -5.38 -8.37
N ASP A 89 -6.95 -4.88 -9.59
CA ASP A 89 -5.94 -3.86 -9.93
C ASP A 89 -6.31 -2.52 -9.28
N LEU A 90 -7.54 -2.04 -9.45
CA LEU A 90 -8.01 -0.79 -8.85
C LEU A 90 -8.03 -0.87 -7.32
N LEU A 91 -8.52 -1.98 -6.76
CA LEU A 91 -8.47 -2.24 -5.33
C LEU A 91 -7.04 -2.10 -4.80
N THR A 92 -6.06 -2.73 -5.48
CA THR A 92 -4.64 -2.67 -5.09
C THR A 92 -4.09 -1.26 -5.16
N ARG A 93 -4.47 -0.47 -6.17
CA ARG A 93 -4.02 0.93 -6.31
C ARG A 93 -4.58 1.82 -5.20
N ILE A 94 -5.88 1.71 -4.92
CA ILE A 94 -6.55 2.50 -3.87
C ILE A 94 -5.93 2.17 -2.51
N ARG A 95 -5.83 0.87 -2.12
CA ARG A 95 -5.30 0.50 -0.80
C ARG A 95 -3.84 0.93 -0.62
N THR A 96 -3.03 0.88 -1.70
CA THR A 96 -1.62 1.31 -1.67
C THR A 96 -1.49 2.83 -1.47
N GLY A 97 -2.37 3.63 -2.08
CA GLY A 97 -2.44 5.06 -1.80
C GLY A 97 -2.91 5.35 -0.37
N VAL A 98 -3.91 4.62 0.08
CA VAL A 98 -4.49 4.82 1.42
C VAL A 98 -3.52 4.47 2.54
N ILE A 99 -2.77 3.35 2.45
CA ILE A 99 -1.78 3.01 3.49
C ILE A 99 -0.67 4.07 3.59
N SER A 100 -0.32 4.72 2.49
CA SER A 100 0.63 5.83 2.48
C SER A 100 0.10 7.04 3.27
N VAL A 101 -1.20 7.35 3.15
CA VAL A 101 -1.84 8.40 3.96
C VAL A 101 -1.91 8.01 5.44
N ILE A 102 -2.27 6.75 5.73
CA ILE A 102 -2.28 6.23 7.10
C ILE A 102 -0.89 6.37 7.73
N ALA A 103 0.16 5.92 7.04
CA ALA A 103 1.52 6.06 7.55
C ALA A 103 1.89 7.52 7.82
N ALA A 104 1.56 8.44 6.90
CA ALA A 104 1.78 9.87 7.11
C ALA A 104 0.99 10.44 8.30
N ASP A 105 -0.26 10.03 8.50
CA ASP A 105 -1.09 10.51 9.62
C ASP A 105 -0.54 10.12 11.00
N TYR A 106 0.16 9.00 11.09
CA TYR A 106 0.76 8.53 12.33
C TYR A 106 2.24 8.90 12.50
N LEU A 107 2.96 9.22 11.41
CA LEU A 107 4.41 9.36 11.40
C LEU A 107 4.92 10.74 10.96
N ALA A 108 4.14 11.54 10.22
CA ALA A 108 4.50 12.91 9.87
C ALA A 108 4.25 13.87 11.04
N LYS A 109 4.65 15.13 10.88
CA LYS A 109 4.26 16.21 11.80
C LYS A 109 2.74 16.34 11.85
N PRO A 110 2.16 16.68 13.00
CA PRO A 110 0.74 17.02 13.04
C PRO A 110 0.40 18.12 12.03
N SER A 111 -0.73 17.99 11.37
CA SER A 111 -1.23 19.00 10.41
C SER A 111 -0.32 19.23 9.19
N TYR A 112 0.43 18.20 8.74
CA TYR A 112 1.21 18.30 7.51
C TYR A 112 0.31 18.69 6.32
N SER A 113 0.84 19.51 5.42
CA SER A 113 0.11 20.07 4.28
C SER A 113 0.91 20.03 2.96
N HIS A 114 2.22 19.87 3.03
CA HIS A 114 3.10 19.83 1.86
C HIS A 114 3.58 18.42 1.58
N ILE A 115 3.08 17.85 0.49
CA ILE A 115 3.34 16.47 0.10
C ILE A 115 4.07 16.46 -1.24
N THR A 116 5.08 15.62 -1.35
CA THR A 116 5.75 15.37 -2.62
C THR A 116 5.58 13.92 -3.04
N VAL A 117 5.22 13.67 -4.31
CA VAL A 117 5.17 12.35 -4.90
C VAL A 117 6.23 12.24 -6.00
N ILE A 118 7.21 11.35 -5.80
CA ILE A 118 8.29 11.07 -6.73
C ILE A 118 8.01 9.74 -7.44
N GLY A 119 7.75 9.81 -8.74
CA GLY A 119 7.24 8.72 -9.55
C GLY A 119 5.73 8.86 -9.77
N LEU A 120 5.32 9.13 -11.02
CA LEU A 120 3.91 9.38 -11.35
C LEU A 120 3.31 8.28 -12.26
N GLY A 121 3.87 7.07 -12.17
CA GLY A 121 3.34 5.89 -12.87
C GLY A 121 1.99 5.44 -12.30
N ARG A 122 1.62 4.20 -12.59
CA ARG A 122 0.31 3.62 -12.19
C ARG A 122 -0.03 3.82 -10.71
N GLN A 123 0.92 3.55 -9.81
CA GLN A 123 0.71 3.72 -8.37
C GLN A 123 0.85 5.18 -7.93
N GLY A 124 1.76 5.96 -8.53
CA GLY A 124 2.00 7.35 -8.15
C GLY A 124 0.77 8.24 -8.30
N GLN A 125 -0.02 8.07 -9.35
CA GLN A 125 -1.28 8.78 -9.53
C GLN A 125 -2.28 8.48 -8.39
N PHE A 126 -2.30 7.25 -7.86
CA PHE A 126 -3.17 6.87 -6.76
C PHE A 126 -2.63 7.35 -5.40
N GLN A 127 -1.34 7.62 -5.27
CA GLN A 127 -0.80 8.37 -4.13
C GLN A 127 -1.38 9.79 -4.11
N VAL A 128 -1.30 10.50 -5.23
CA VAL A 128 -1.88 11.86 -5.37
C VAL A 128 -3.36 11.84 -5.01
N ARG A 129 -4.14 10.91 -5.60
CA ARG A 129 -5.58 10.79 -5.34
C ARG A 129 -5.88 10.53 -3.86
N ALA A 130 -5.16 9.60 -3.23
CA ALA A 130 -5.40 9.24 -1.83
C ALA A 130 -5.14 10.42 -0.88
N PHE A 131 -4.05 11.15 -1.06
CA PHE A 131 -3.78 12.34 -0.26
C PHE A 131 -4.82 13.43 -0.49
N HIS A 132 -5.22 13.69 -1.72
CA HIS A 132 -6.24 14.68 -2.03
C HIS A 132 -7.60 14.34 -1.42
N GLU A 133 -8.04 13.09 -1.54
CA GLU A 133 -9.35 12.62 -1.05
C GLU A 133 -9.44 12.57 0.48
N LEU A 134 -8.34 12.22 1.14
CA LEU A 134 -8.32 12.01 2.59
C LEU A 134 -7.86 13.23 3.38
N LYS A 135 -7.13 14.16 2.76
CA LYS A 135 -6.54 15.34 3.42
C LYS A 135 -6.98 16.62 2.72
N LYS A 136 -7.77 17.44 3.41
CA LYS A 136 -8.20 18.74 2.88
C LYS A 136 -7.09 19.76 2.94
N GLY A 137 -6.97 20.58 1.90
CA GLY A 137 -6.07 21.74 1.88
C GLY A 137 -4.59 21.40 1.69
N VAL A 138 -4.26 20.18 1.24
CA VAL A 138 -2.87 19.81 0.96
C VAL A 138 -2.39 20.38 -0.38
N THR A 139 -1.12 20.74 -0.42
CA THR A 139 -0.38 21.05 -1.64
C THR A 139 0.43 19.83 -2.05
N ILE A 140 0.25 19.36 -3.28
CA ILE A 140 0.93 18.16 -3.77
C ILE A 140 1.90 18.56 -4.88
N LYS A 141 3.19 18.37 -4.62
CA LYS A 141 4.24 18.50 -5.61
C LYS A 141 4.53 17.15 -6.23
N VAL A 142 4.75 17.10 -7.54
CA VAL A 142 5.02 15.87 -8.27
C VAL A 142 6.32 15.96 -9.05
N PHE A 143 7.09 14.88 -9.06
CA PHE A 143 8.30 14.74 -9.86
C PHE A 143 8.40 13.34 -10.47
N SER A 144 8.90 13.26 -11.69
CA SER A 144 9.33 12.01 -12.29
C SER A 144 10.50 12.27 -13.25
N LYS A 145 11.42 11.31 -13.30
CA LYS A 145 12.56 11.36 -14.23
C LYS A 145 12.10 11.24 -15.70
N GLU A 146 11.02 10.54 -15.94
CA GLU A 146 10.40 10.44 -17.25
C GLU A 146 9.45 11.61 -17.49
N LYS A 147 9.22 11.96 -18.78
CA LYS A 147 8.25 12.99 -19.12
C LYS A 147 6.83 12.45 -18.92
N LEU A 148 6.19 12.87 -17.83
CA LEU A 148 4.83 12.46 -17.46
C LEU A 148 3.81 13.59 -17.70
N GLU A 149 3.88 14.24 -18.85
CA GLU A 149 2.95 15.34 -19.18
C GLU A 149 1.50 14.88 -19.30
N LEU A 150 1.30 13.64 -19.78
CA LEU A 150 -0.05 13.06 -19.91
C LEU A 150 -0.66 12.78 -18.53
N GLU A 151 0.12 12.22 -17.61
CA GLU A 151 -0.31 11.89 -16.26
C GLU A 151 -0.63 13.16 -15.46
N VAL A 152 0.20 14.19 -15.56
CA VAL A 152 -0.07 15.50 -14.95
C VAL A 152 -1.33 16.14 -15.56
N LYS A 153 -1.48 16.14 -16.89
CA LYS A 153 -2.68 16.64 -17.54
C LYS A 153 -3.93 15.88 -17.10
N GLN A 154 -3.84 14.56 -16.94
CA GLN A 154 -4.96 13.76 -16.48
C GLN A 154 -5.34 14.13 -15.03
N LEU A 155 -4.37 14.25 -14.12
CA LEU A 155 -4.63 14.67 -12.75
C LEU A 155 -5.28 16.06 -12.68
N LEU A 156 -4.79 17.02 -13.47
CA LEU A 156 -5.38 18.35 -13.54
C LEU A 156 -6.81 18.32 -14.10
N LYS A 157 -7.08 17.49 -15.13
CA LYS A 157 -8.41 17.29 -15.71
C LYS A 157 -9.37 16.68 -14.69
N ASP A 158 -8.88 15.77 -13.86
CA ASP A 158 -9.65 15.11 -12.80
C ASP A 158 -9.85 16.03 -11.56
N GLY A 159 -9.36 17.28 -11.62
CA GLY A 159 -9.53 18.27 -10.55
C GLY A 159 -8.46 18.26 -9.47
N PHE A 160 -7.41 17.46 -9.61
CA PHE A 160 -6.29 17.39 -8.65
C PHE A 160 -5.26 18.49 -8.99
N ASN A 161 -5.13 19.49 -8.10
CA ASN A 161 -4.14 20.54 -8.29
C ASN A 161 -2.75 20.04 -7.86
N VAL A 162 -1.85 19.85 -8.83
CA VAL A 162 -0.49 19.39 -8.62
C VAL A 162 0.55 20.39 -9.14
N ILE A 163 1.66 20.53 -8.42
CA ILE A 163 2.79 21.39 -8.77
C ILE A 163 3.92 20.51 -9.30
N LYS A 164 4.41 20.78 -10.51
CA LYS A 164 5.52 20.05 -11.10
C LYS A 164 6.86 20.56 -10.56
N ALA A 165 7.65 19.67 -9.95
CA ALA A 165 9.02 19.97 -9.56
C ALA A 165 9.99 19.80 -10.73
N LYS A 166 11.13 20.51 -10.67
CA LYS A 166 12.17 20.53 -11.71
C LYS A 166 13.13 19.35 -11.60
N ASP A 167 13.48 19.01 -10.39
CA ASP A 167 14.42 17.95 -10.05
C ASP A 167 14.12 17.36 -8.66
N TYR A 168 14.92 16.38 -8.21
CA TYR A 168 14.74 15.75 -6.90
C TYR A 168 14.89 16.72 -5.73
N ARG A 169 15.83 17.67 -5.79
CA ARG A 169 16.04 18.65 -4.73
C ARG A 169 14.86 19.63 -4.63
N ASP A 170 14.37 20.14 -5.75
CA ASP A 170 13.17 20.97 -5.81
C ASP A 170 11.92 20.22 -5.34
N ALA A 171 11.83 18.93 -5.69
CA ALA A 171 10.75 18.06 -5.24
C ALA A 171 10.73 17.91 -3.71
N CYS A 172 11.88 17.74 -3.08
CA CYS A 172 11.99 17.55 -1.63
C CYS A 172 11.92 18.85 -0.81
N LYS A 173 12.14 19.99 -1.44
CA LYS A 173 12.14 21.30 -0.76
C LYS A 173 10.78 21.61 -0.17
N ASP A 174 10.75 22.02 1.09
CA ASP A 174 9.56 22.34 1.88
C ASP A 174 8.56 21.17 2.03
N ALA A 175 8.97 19.95 1.69
CA ALA A 175 8.11 18.77 1.82
C ALA A 175 8.07 18.27 3.26
N GLU A 176 6.86 18.08 3.81
CA GLU A 176 6.62 17.46 5.11
C GLU A 176 6.41 15.95 4.99
N VAL A 177 5.89 15.52 3.83
CA VAL A 177 5.75 14.12 3.46
C VAL A 177 6.32 13.92 2.05
N ILE A 178 7.25 12.97 1.92
CA ILE A 178 7.82 12.56 0.63
C ILE A 178 7.38 11.13 0.35
N VAL A 179 6.72 10.91 -0.78
CA VAL A 179 6.35 9.59 -1.27
C VAL A 179 7.25 9.23 -2.45
N THR A 180 8.06 8.19 -2.33
CA THR A 180 8.77 7.59 -3.48
C THR A 180 8.01 6.36 -3.96
N VAL A 181 7.72 6.29 -5.26
CA VAL A 181 6.89 5.23 -5.85
C VAL A 181 7.32 4.92 -7.29
N THR A 182 8.57 4.48 -7.42
CA THR A 182 9.22 4.23 -8.71
C THR A 182 9.61 2.76 -8.90
N ASN A 183 10.07 2.42 -10.08
CA ASN A 183 10.68 1.12 -10.39
C ASN A 183 12.22 1.17 -10.38
N SER A 184 12.81 2.16 -9.71
CA SER A 184 14.25 2.37 -9.72
C SER A 184 15.03 1.17 -9.16
N LYS A 185 16.18 0.90 -9.77
CA LYS A 185 17.17 -0.06 -9.26
C LYS A 185 18.36 0.65 -8.63
N ASP A 186 18.43 1.96 -8.81
CA ASP A 186 19.47 2.82 -8.27
C ASP A 186 18.84 3.83 -7.31
N PRO A 187 19.42 4.04 -6.11
CA PRO A 187 18.89 4.99 -5.15
C PRO A 187 18.99 6.42 -5.69
N PHE A 188 18.00 7.24 -5.39
CA PHE A 188 17.95 8.64 -5.82
C PHE A 188 17.60 9.63 -4.70
N LEU A 189 16.85 9.19 -3.66
CA LEU A 189 16.53 10.05 -2.53
C LEU A 189 17.71 10.09 -1.57
N LYS A 190 18.35 11.26 -1.48
CA LYS A 190 19.52 11.50 -0.61
C LYS A 190 19.11 12.10 0.72
N SER A 191 19.86 11.80 1.77
CA SER A 191 19.64 12.42 3.10
C SER A 191 19.82 13.93 3.10
N GLU A 192 20.67 14.48 2.25
CA GLU A 192 20.86 15.92 2.09
C GLU A 192 19.68 16.68 1.48
N PHE A 193 18.68 15.98 0.94
CA PHE A 193 17.42 16.54 0.45
C PHE A 193 16.34 16.59 1.52
N LEU A 194 16.57 15.94 2.66
CA LEU A 194 15.58 15.80 3.73
C LEU A 194 15.71 16.93 4.73
N GLU A 195 14.63 17.61 4.97
CA GLU A 195 14.52 18.57 6.04
C GLU A 195 14.20 17.87 7.37
N LYS A 196 14.54 18.53 8.49
CA LYS A 196 14.17 18.03 9.81
C LYS A 196 12.68 17.84 9.92
N GLY A 197 12.28 16.70 10.45
CA GLY A 197 10.88 16.39 10.68
C GLY A 197 10.12 15.83 9.50
N VAL A 198 10.75 15.62 8.35
CA VAL A 198 10.10 15.00 7.19
C VAL A 198 9.73 13.54 7.45
N HIS A 199 8.60 13.14 6.90
CA HIS A 199 8.20 11.74 6.79
C HIS A 199 8.40 11.24 5.36
N VAL A 200 8.99 10.04 5.21
CA VAL A 200 9.22 9.41 3.90
C VAL A 200 8.41 8.13 3.79
N ASN A 201 7.53 8.06 2.80
CA ASN A 201 6.85 6.83 2.36
C ASN A 201 7.61 6.23 1.18
N ALA A 202 8.37 5.16 1.40
CA ALA A 202 9.10 4.42 0.36
C ALA A 202 8.23 3.29 -0.19
N MET A 203 7.46 3.59 -1.25
CA MET A 203 6.37 2.75 -1.77
C MET A 203 6.72 1.99 -3.06
N GLY A 204 7.90 2.26 -3.67
CA GLY A 204 8.17 1.89 -5.06
C GLY A 204 8.46 0.42 -5.30
N SER A 205 8.88 -0.33 -4.30
CA SER A 205 9.34 -1.69 -4.56
C SER A 205 9.12 -2.68 -3.43
N ASN A 206 8.77 -3.89 -3.85
CA ASN A 206 8.71 -5.10 -3.03
C ASN A 206 9.65 -6.19 -3.59
N LEU A 207 10.77 -5.78 -4.21
CA LEU A 207 11.79 -6.66 -4.77
C LEU A 207 13.17 -6.24 -4.24
N PRO A 208 14.02 -7.21 -3.83
CA PRO A 208 15.32 -6.91 -3.22
C PRO A 208 16.29 -6.11 -4.10
N GLU A 209 16.16 -6.23 -5.43
CA GLU A 209 17.01 -5.54 -6.41
C GLU A 209 16.54 -4.13 -6.75
N ARG A 210 15.45 -3.65 -6.15
CA ARG A 210 14.92 -2.31 -6.39
C ARG A 210 15.12 -1.43 -5.18
N VAL A 211 15.66 -0.26 -5.40
CA VAL A 211 15.99 0.70 -4.35
C VAL A 211 15.63 2.12 -4.80
N GLU A 212 15.18 2.92 -3.86
CA GLU A 212 14.83 4.33 -4.06
C GLU A 212 15.63 5.25 -3.14
N LEU A 213 15.95 4.77 -1.91
CA LEU A 213 16.61 5.54 -0.87
C LEU A 213 18.10 5.24 -0.85
N PHE A 214 18.94 6.28 -0.77
CA PHE A 214 20.32 6.08 -0.36
C PHE A 214 20.37 5.56 1.09
N PRO A 215 21.30 4.65 1.43
CA PRO A 215 21.42 4.08 2.77
C PRO A 215 21.52 5.10 3.91
N GLU A 216 22.07 6.29 3.63
CA GLU A 216 22.19 7.41 4.56
C GLU A 216 20.81 7.92 5.03
N VAL A 217 19.77 7.79 4.22
CA VAL A 217 18.39 8.14 4.60
C VAL A 217 17.94 7.28 5.79
N LEU A 218 18.20 5.97 5.71
CA LEU A 218 17.84 5.04 6.78
C LEU A 218 18.74 5.20 8.02
N LYS A 219 20.00 5.60 7.83
CA LYS A 219 20.90 5.92 8.93
C LYS A 219 20.44 7.12 9.75
N VAL A 220 19.96 8.19 9.09
CA VAL A 220 19.50 9.41 9.77
C VAL A 220 18.05 9.29 10.27
N ALA A 221 17.29 8.31 9.81
CA ALA A 221 15.93 8.07 10.29
C ALA A 221 15.95 7.66 11.77
N SER A 222 15.09 8.29 12.57
CA SER A 222 14.89 7.97 13.99
C SER A 222 13.96 6.77 14.16
N LEU A 223 13.05 6.56 13.22
CA LEU A 223 12.05 5.52 13.25
C LEU A 223 11.80 5.01 11.81
N ILE A 224 11.91 3.70 11.64
CA ILE A 224 11.66 3.02 10.37
C ILE A 224 10.49 2.06 10.59
N VAL A 225 9.49 2.13 9.73
CA VAL A 225 8.24 1.38 9.88
C VAL A 225 8.02 0.50 8.65
N VAL A 226 7.52 -0.71 8.87
CA VAL A 226 7.19 -1.68 7.81
C VAL A 226 5.85 -2.35 8.12
N GLU A 227 5.21 -3.00 7.16
CA GLU A 227 4.01 -3.78 7.44
C GLU A 227 4.34 -5.08 8.20
N ASP A 228 5.41 -5.77 7.75
CA ASP A 228 5.84 -7.06 8.27
C ASP A 228 7.38 -7.10 8.31
N LEU A 229 7.94 -7.36 9.50
CA LEU A 229 9.39 -7.38 9.73
C LEU A 229 10.09 -8.49 8.97
N GLN A 230 9.50 -9.67 8.90
CA GLN A 230 10.12 -10.80 8.22
C GLN A 230 10.13 -10.59 6.71
N GLN A 231 9.01 -10.13 6.15
CA GLN A 231 8.92 -9.80 4.73
C GLN A 231 9.88 -8.65 4.38
N ALA A 232 10.04 -7.66 5.26
CA ALA A 232 10.96 -6.55 5.05
C ALA A 232 12.43 -6.99 4.95
N LYS A 233 12.86 -7.94 5.79
CA LYS A 233 14.22 -8.51 5.72
C LYS A 233 14.51 -9.23 4.41
N GLU A 234 13.49 -9.74 3.75
CA GLU A 234 13.64 -10.55 2.53
C GLU A 234 13.38 -9.78 1.24
N GLU A 235 12.53 -8.74 1.26
CA GLU A 235 12.02 -8.09 0.07
C GLU A 235 12.29 -6.58 -0.01
N ALA A 236 12.60 -5.91 1.11
CA ALA A 236 12.80 -4.46 1.13
C ALA A 236 14.18 -4.08 0.63
N GLY A 237 14.36 -3.87 -0.67
CA GLY A 237 15.67 -3.58 -1.27
C GLY A 237 16.41 -2.43 -0.60
N ASP A 238 15.70 -1.35 -0.22
CA ASP A 238 16.29 -0.21 0.50
C ASP A 238 16.88 -0.62 1.85
N LEU A 239 16.15 -1.43 2.64
CA LEU A 239 16.59 -1.90 3.95
C LEU A 239 17.74 -2.92 3.80
N ILE A 240 17.62 -3.84 2.85
CA ILE A 240 18.66 -4.85 2.56
C ILE A 240 19.96 -4.19 2.13
N LEU A 241 19.90 -3.15 1.29
CA LEU A 241 21.09 -2.41 0.87
C LEU A 241 21.75 -1.69 2.05
N ALA A 242 20.96 -1.00 2.87
CA ALA A 242 21.46 -0.27 4.04
C ALA A 242 22.04 -1.20 5.11
N ASP A 243 21.44 -2.38 5.31
CA ASP A 243 21.94 -3.40 6.22
C ASP A 243 23.30 -3.94 5.75
N LYS A 244 23.44 -4.30 4.47
CA LYS A 244 24.72 -4.70 3.86
C LYS A 244 25.82 -3.65 4.02
N MET A 245 25.46 -2.38 3.98
CA MET A 245 26.38 -1.26 4.19
C MET A 245 26.57 -0.87 5.65
N LYS A 246 25.98 -1.61 6.60
CA LYS A 246 26.02 -1.32 8.05
C LYS A 246 25.49 0.07 8.41
N MET A 247 24.50 0.53 7.67
CA MET A 247 23.82 1.82 7.87
C MET A 247 22.39 1.67 8.39
N LEU A 248 21.91 0.44 8.58
CA LEU A 248 20.61 0.13 9.17
C LEU A 248 20.80 -0.42 10.58
N ASP A 249 20.01 0.10 11.49
CA ASP A 249 19.82 -0.43 12.84
C ASP A 249 18.44 -1.08 12.89
N TRP A 250 18.37 -2.41 12.95
CA TRP A 250 17.11 -3.15 12.97
C TRP A 250 16.27 -2.89 14.23
N ASP A 251 16.87 -2.41 15.33
CA ASP A 251 16.12 -2.03 16.54
C ASP A 251 15.24 -0.79 16.33
N LYS A 252 15.50 -0.02 15.28
CA LYS A 252 14.67 1.11 14.84
C LYS A 252 13.54 0.71 13.88
N VAL A 253 13.51 -0.55 13.43
CA VAL A 253 12.52 -1.04 12.47
C VAL A 253 11.37 -1.71 13.21
N VAL A 254 10.18 -1.15 13.10
CA VAL A 254 8.99 -1.60 13.84
C VAL A 254 7.81 -1.83 12.91
N PRO A 255 6.85 -2.69 13.28
CA PRO A 255 5.66 -2.88 12.48
C PRO A 255 4.70 -1.68 12.58
N ILE A 256 4.04 -1.34 11.47
CA ILE A 256 3.06 -0.26 11.43
C ILE A 256 1.86 -0.51 12.36
N SER A 257 1.54 -1.77 12.63
CA SER A 257 0.50 -2.14 13.58
C SER A 257 0.74 -1.58 14.98
N SER A 258 2.00 -1.57 15.45
CA SER A 258 2.38 -0.98 16.76
C SER A 258 2.27 0.55 16.76
N ILE A 259 2.45 1.19 15.60
CA ILE A 259 2.28 2.63 15.44
C ILE A 259 0.79 2.99 15.48
N ILE A 260 -0.04 2.28 14.70
CA ILE A 260 -1.49 2.51 14.59
C ILE A 260 -2.19 2.23 15.93
N ASP A 261 -1.70 1.27 16.70
CA ASP A 261 -2.21 0.95 18.04
C ASP A 261 -1.69 1.91 19.14
N GLY A 262 -0.78 2.81 18.77
CA GLY A 262 -0.26 3.84 19.68
C GLY A 262 0.80 3.37 20.66
N GLN A 263 1.32 2.16 20.53
CA GLN A 263 2.40 1.62 21.35
C GLN A 263 3.72 2.34 21.11
N ILE A 264 3.97 2.71 19.85
CA ILE A 264 5.15 3.46 19.42
C ILE A 264 4.67 4.72 18.71
N LYS A 265 5.34 5.84 18.97
CA LYS A 265 5.01 7.14 18.36
C LYS A 265 6.28 7.90 18.00
N ARG A 266 6.18 8.80 17.07
CA ARG A 266 7.15 9.88 16.85
C ARG A 266 7.34 10.65 18.17
N LYS A 267 8.60 10.93 18.54
CA LYS A 267 8.95 11.54 19.84
C LYS A 267 9.20 13.04 19.74
N SER A 268 9.57 13.54 18.55
CA SER A 268 9.92 14.93 18.30
C SER A 268 9.52 15.37 16.90
N GLU A 269 9.18 16.64 16.74
CA GLU A 269 8.89 17.21 15.41
C GLU A 269 10.11 17.26 14.48
N ASP A 270 11.33 17.18 15.02
CA ASP A 270 12.58 17.15 14.25
C ASP A 270 12.95 15.74 13.73
N GLU A 271 12.28 14.67 14.20
CA GLU A 271 12.57 13.30 13.79
C GLU A 271 12.27 13.10 12.31
N ILE A 272 13.19 12.45 11.60
CA ILE A 272 12.95 11.90 10.27
C ILE A 272 12.40 10.49 10.46
N THR A 273 11.24 10.22 9.87
CA THR A 273 10.57 8.91 9.93
C THR A 273 10.44 8.33 8.53
N VAL A 274 10.57 7.00 8.42
CA VAL A 274 10.46 6.29 7.14
C VAL A 274 9.44 5.17 7.27
N PHE A 275 8.49 5.11 6.35
CA PHE A 275 7.64 3.93 6.15
C PHE A 275 8.06 3.23 4.85
N LYS A 276 8.62 2.04 4.96
CA LYS A 276 8.94 1.19 3.80
C LYS A 276 7.83 0.20 3.58
N SER A 277 7.01 0.47 2.59
CA SER A 277 5.88 -0.39 2.23
C SER A 277 6.28 -1.49 1.26
N LEU A 278 5.76 -2.67 1.50
CA LEU A 278 5.85 -3.84 0.64
C LEU A 278 4.46 -4.33 0.20
N GLY A 279 3.43 -3.94 0.97
CA GLY A 279 2.07 -4.44 0.85
C GLY A 279 1.92 -5.88 1.33
N ILE A 280 0.90 -6.14 2.10
CA ILE A 280 0.62 -7.46 2.69
C ILE A 280 -0.78 -7.96 2.34
N GLY A 281 -1.01 -9.28 2.44
CA GLY A 281 -2.29 -9.90 2.10
C GLY A 281 -3.46 -9.42 2.94
N LEU A 282 -3.21 -9.10 4.20
CA LEU A 282 -4.23 -8.54 5.11
C LEU A 282 -4.86 -7.25 4.57
N GLU A 283 -4.07 -6.36 3.95
CA GLU A 283 -4.60 -5.12 3.35
C GLU A 283 -5.61 -5.43 2.24
N ASP A 284 -5.30 -6.40 1.38
CA ASP A 284 -6.18 -6.78 0.30
C ASP A 284 -7.48 -7.39 0.84
N VAL A 285 -7.40 -8.25 1.88
CA VAL A 285 -8.57 -8.90 2.50
C VAL A 285 -9.44 -7.87 3.23
N ALA A 286 -8.85 -6.92 3.93
CA ALA A 286 -9.58 -5.85 4.61
C ALA A 286 -10.41 -5.01 3.63
N VAL A 287 -9.85 -4.72 2.44
CA VAL A 287 -10.57 -3.95 1.41
C VAL A 287 -11.58 -4.81 0.65
N MET A 288 -11.27 -6.10 0.39
CA MET A 288 -12.24 -7.03 -0.19
C MET A 288 -13.50 -7.19 0.68
N LYS A 289 -13.34 -7.19 2.00
CA LYS A 289 -14.48 -7.21 2.92
C LYS A 289 -15.39 -6.00 2.69
N VAL A 290 -14.85 -4.79 2.67
CA VAL A 290 -15.62 -3.56 2.41
C VAL A 290 -16.32 -3.65 1.05
N LEU A 291 -15.58 -4.07 0.03
CA LEU A 291 -16.09 -4.22 -1.33
C LEU A 291 -17.27 -5.21 -1.39
N TYR A 292 -17.13 -6.40 -0.80
CA TYR A 292 -18.15 -7.43 -0.76
C TYR A 292 -19.41 -6.96 -0.02
N GLU A 293 -19.26 -6.45 1.19
CA GLU A 293 -20.39 -6.03 2.03
C GLU A 293 -21.22 -4.91 1.35
N LYS A 294 -20.53 -3.97 0.71
CA LYS A 294 -21.21 -2.87 -0.02
C LYS A 294 -21.86 -3.36 -1.30
N ALA A 295 -21.13 -4.13 -2.13
CA ALA A 295 -21.69 -4.67 -3.38
C ALA A 295 -22.92 -5.51 -3.11
N LYS A 296 -22.88 -6.38 -2.10
CA LYS A 296 -24.04 -7.19 -1.66
C LYS A 296 -25.22 -6.32 -1.23
N LYS A 297 -24.97 -5.27 -0.45
CA LYS A 297 -26.01 -4.36 0.04
C LYS A 297 -26.76 -3.64 -1.08
N ILE A 298 -26.07 -3.29 -2.16
CA ILE A 298 -26.66 -2.55 -3.30
C ILE A 298 -27.04 -3.45 -4.48
N GLY A 299 -26.87 -4.77 -4.35
CA GLY A 299 -27.18 -5.73 -5.41
C GLY A 299 -26.29 -5.61 -6.64
N LEU A 300 -25.00 -5.24 -6.46
CA LEU A 300 -24.05 -5.06 -7.56
C LEU A 300 -23.21 -6.33 -7.76
N GLY A 301 -22.86 -6.62 -9.01
CA GLY A 301 -22.04 -7.77 -9.41
C GLY A 301 -22.87 -8.88 -10.05
N THR A 302 -22.18 -9.91 -10.47
CA THR A 302 -22.80 -11.12 -11.06
C THR A 302 -22.78 -12.24 -10.02
N GLU A 303 -23.93 -12.80 -9.71
CA GLU A 303 -24.00 -13.99 -8.84
C GLU A 303 -23.50 -15.24 -9.59
N ILE A 304 -22.63 -15.97 -8.94
CA ILE A 304 -22.07 -17.23 -9.46
C ILE A 304 -22.24 -18.35 -8.43
N VAL A 305 -22.45 -19.57 -8.92
CA VAL A 305 -22.54 -20.76 -8.08
C VAL A 305 -21.22 -21.51 -8.15
N VAL A 306 -20.44 -21.43 -7.05
CA VAL A 306 -19.21 -22.20 -6.88
C VAL A 306 -19.34 -22.96 -5.56
N ARG A 307 -19.53 -24.28 -5.63
CA ARG A 307 -19.75 -25.08 -4.40
C ARG A 307 -18.44 -25.49 -3.73
N GLY A 308 -17.34 -25.60 -4.48
CA GLY A 308 -16.03 -26.02 -3.97
C GLY A 308 -15.96 -27.44 -3.40
N ARG A 309 -17.09 -28.14 -3.36
CA ARG A 309 -17.21 -29.50 -2.84
C ARG A 309 -17.87 -30.39 -3.90
N TRP A 310 -17.29 -31.53 -4.12
CA TRP A 310 -17.93 -32.57 -4.93
C TRP A 310 -18.96 -33.32 -4.07
N SER A 311 -20.15 -33.51 -4.58
CA SER A 311 -21.16 -34.45 -4.00
C SER A 311 -21.72 -35.33 -5.09
N PRO A 312 -22.06 -36.63 -4.79
CA PRO A 312 -22.74 -37.48 -5.74
C PRO A 312 -24.10 -36.90 -6.14
N GLU A 313 -24.62 -37.28 -7.30
CA GLU A 313 -25.90 -36.71 -7.80
C GLU A 313 -27.07 -36.94 -6.86
N SER A 314 -27.05 -38.04 -6.08
CA SER A 314 -28.06 -38.38 -5.07
C SER A 314 -28.15 -37.34 -3.91
N GLU A 315 -27.11 -36.52 -3.67
CA GLU A 315 -27.07 -35.50 -2.62
C GLU A 315 -27.35 -34.06 -3.14
N LYS A 316 -27.65 -33.94 -4.44
CA LYS A 316 -27.89 -32.63 -5.10
C LYS A 316 -29.35 -32.18 -5.02
N LYS A 317 -30.15 -32.67 -4.07
CA LYS A 317 -31.54 -32.25 -3.86
C LYS A 317 -31.66 -31.07 -2.91
#